data_b44771e979b1aed6801551d6c7b35091
#
_entry.id   b44771e979b1aed6801551d6c7b35091
#
_cell.length_a   1.000
_cell.length_b   1.000
_cell.length_c   1.000
_cell.angle_alpha   90.00
_cell.angle_beta   90.00
_cell.angle_gamma   90.00
#
_symmetry.space_group_name_H-M   'P 1'
#
loop_
_entity.id
_entity.type
_entity.pdbx_description
1 polymer ?
#
loop_
_entity_poly.entity_id
_entity_poly.type
_entity_poly.pdbx_seq_one_letter_code
_entity_poly.pdbx_strand_id
1 'polypeptide(L)'
;MSAQEPDATAQTAPPELFVLRDQEGPILYAPLGNLIARANEPAVAAALAYAHDPSTLDSMSEDERAVVETLGERGFFKHRAYPRHVVGFRPVQVTLFPTNNCNLRCSYCYAFGGEGGGNGEPLTRMDLEVAQRAIDLIARNARQRMDDGDPVRNFLVSIHGNGEPFCAYDLIREIVWYGQDVAEELGVPAVFNAATNGVLSEEQLDFVIANFHSVNISFDGLPEFQDANRPIAGGRGSFRRVDHTMRRLCEAGMDFGIRTTVTAAMVDRMPEIVAFVAENYPGIEQLHFEPVWECGRCVTSDNVMPRSDVFTQRYLESLEVARERGVRLVFSGARQDMVVDTFCKVSSGSFTVTPTGDVTACYEVSYRSDPRSERFFFGRFDHELGDFVFDQAKLDALSELNVHNIRYCDDCFCRWHCAGDCAAKVLDGIALEEHHGSVRCDISRALTLNQIQRKLDWRPTDG
;
A
#
# COMPACT_ATOMS: atom_id res chain seq x y z
N MET A 1 -39.42 1.76 10.19
CA MET A 1 -38.64 1.56 11.42
C MET A 1 -37.61 2.66 11.47
N SER A 2 -37.66 3.44 12.55
CA SER A 2 -37.03 4.73 12.75
C SER A 2 -35.48 4.67 12.59
N ALA A 3 -34.96 5.54 11.74
CA ALA A 3 -33.55 5.88 11.71
C ALA A 3 -33.14 6.40 13.10
N GLN A 4 -32.19 5.75 13.75
CA GLN A 4 -31.57 6.28 14.95
C GLN A 4 -30.71 7.49 14.53
N GLU A 5 -31.03 8.64 15.09
CA GLU A 5 -30.22 9.84 15.04
C GLU A 5 -28.81 9.53 15.62
N PRO A 6 -27.73 10.04 15.04
CA PRO A 6 -26.40 9.85 15.61
C PRO A 6 -26.31 10.55 16.97
N ASP A 7 -25.75 9.83 17.93
CA ASP A 7 -25.51 10.25 19.30
C ASP A 7 -24.80 11.62 19.36
N ALA A 8 -25.48 12.62 19.90
CA ALA A 8 -25.07 14.02 19.94
C ALA A 8 -24.06 14.33 21.07
N THR A 9 -23.32 13.35 21.55
CA THR A 9 -22.27 13.51 22.59
C THR A 9 -20.84 13.38 22.10
N ALA A 10 -20.57 13.52 20.80
CA ALA A 10 -19.22 13.67 20.31
C ALA A 10 -18.64 14.98 20.83
N GLN A 11 -17.78 14.92 21.87
CA GLN A 11 -16.91 16.05 22.23
C GLN A 11 -16.16 16.46 20.97
N THR A 12 -16.37 17.71 20.56
CA THR A 12 -15.69 18.27 19.38
C THR A 12 -14.22 18.43 19.72
N ALA A 13 -13.39 17.50 19.22
CA ALA A 13 -11.95 17.68 19.24
C ALA A 13 -11.59 18.97 18.46
N PRO A 14 -10.58 19.72 18.87
CA PRO A 14 -10.15 20.91 18.12
C PRO A 14 -9.79 20.52 16.68
N PRO A 15 -9.97 21.45 15.71
CA PRO A 15 -9.59 21.18 14.33
C PRO A 15 -8.11 20.82 14.24
N GLU A 16 -7.80 19.76 13.51
CA GLU A 16 -6.41 19.29 13.35
C GLU A 16 -5.67 20.22 12.39
N LEU A 17 -4.86 21.10 12.95
CA LEU A 17 -4.11 22.14 12.25
C LEU A 17 -2.62 22.06 12.61
N PHE A 18 -1.79 21.83 11.60
CA PHE A 18 -0.34 21.77 11.73
C PHE A 18 0.33 23.04 11.20
N VAL A 19 1.45 23.41 11.84
CA VAL A 19 2.35 24.44 11.37
C VAL A 19 3.63 23.80 10.87
N LEU A 20 3.82 23.79 9.57
CA LEU A 20 5.04 23.35 8.91
C LEU A 20 5.92 24.56 8.60
N ARG A 21 7.20 24.37 8.37
CA ARG A 21 8.13 25.47 8.06
C ARG A 21 9.06 25.07 6.93
N ASP A 22 9.29 26.02 6.04
CA ASP A 22 10.32 25.95 5.01
C ASP A 22 11.15 27.24 4.96
N GLN A 23 11.94 27.44 3.93
CA GLN A 23 12.80 28.60 3.76
C GLN A 23 12.01 29.91 3.54
N GLU A 24 10.77 29.83 3.08
CA GLU A 24 9.90 30.97 2.80
C GLU A 24 8.99 31.32 3.98
N GLY A 25 9.00 30.52 5.04
CA GLY A 25 8.24 30.76 6.26
C GLY A 25 7.24 29.66 6.63
N PRO A 26 6.29 29.97 7.52
CA PRO A 26 5.33 28.97 8.00
C PRO A 26 4.25 28.63 6.98
N ILE A 27 3.80 27.39 7.06
CA ILE A 27 2.72 26.80 6.26
C ILE A 27 1.69 26.25 7.24
N LEU A 28 0.45 26.71 7.14
CA LEU A 28 -0.70 26.12 7.83
C LEU A 28 -1.20 24.94 7.01
N TYR A 29 -1.36 23.79 7.66
CA TYR A 29 -1.79 22.56 7.02
C TYR A 29 -2.90 21.86 7.82
N ALA A 30 -4.06 21.65 7.19
CA ALA A 30 -5.17 20.91 7.75
C ALA A 30 -5.39 19.62 6.92
N PRO A 31 -4.83 18.46 7.35
CA PRO A 31 -4.73 17.23 6.53
C PRO A 31 -6.07 16.65 6.14
N LEU A 32 -7.05 16.59 7.04
CA LEU A 32 -8.39 16.04 6.77
C LEU A 32 -9.16 16.82 5.71
N GLY A 33 -8.77 18.10 5.50
CA GLY A 33 -9.31 18.94 4.44
C GLY A 33 -8.43 19.02 3.21
N ASN A 34 -7.23 18.48 3.30
CA ASN A 34 -6.16 18.71 2.33
C ASN A 34 -5.96 20.20 2.03
N LEU A 35 -6.07 21.05 3.09
CA LEU A 35 -5.98 22.49 3.02
C LEU A 35 -4.57 22.96 3.37
N ILE A 36 -4.01 23.82 2.53
CA ILE A 36 -2.65 24.33 2.66
C ILE A 36 -2.71 25.85 2.47
N ALA A 37 -2.03 26.59 3.33
CA ALA A 37 -1.89 28.04 3.20
C ALA A 37 -0.51 28.50 3.68
N ARG A 38 0.15 29.35 2.92
CA ARG A 38 1.30 30.10 3.42
C ARG A 38 0.81 31.18 4.38
N ALA A 39 1.52 31.38 5.48
CA ALA A 39 1.18 32.31 6.52
C ALA A 39 2.44 33.06 7.00
N ASN A 40 2.25 34.13 7.78
CA ASN A 40 3.32 34.74 8.58
C ASN A 40 3.13 34.36 10.05
N GLU A 41 4.09 34.70 10.91
CA GLU A 41 4.03 34.34 12.33
C GLU A 41 2.79 34.89 13.06
N PRO A 42 2.35 36.15 12.86
CA PRO A 42 1.10 36.64 13.44
C PRO A 42 -0.13 35.84 12.98
N ALA A 43 -0.22 35.53 11.70
CA ALA A 43 -1.33 34.75 11.16
C ALA A 43 -1.34 33.29 11.73
N VAL A 44 -0.17 32.70 11.94
CA VAL A 44 -0.05 31.39 12.61
C VAL A 44 -0.53 31.48 14.05
N ALA A 45 -0.09 32.49 14.81
CA ALA A 45 -0.49 32.65 16.20
C ALA A 45 -2.02 32.85 16.32
N ALA A 46 -2.61 33.69 15.49
CA ALA A 46 -4.06 33.90 15.45
C ALA A 46 -4.83 32.63 15.09
N ALA A 47 -4.37 31.91 14.06
CA ALA A 47 -5.01 30.68 13.61
C ALA A 47 -4.98 29.58 14.69
N LEU A 48 -3.84 29.39 15.38
CA LEU A 48 -3.72 28.40 16.46
C LEU A 48 -4.53 28.78 17.68
N ALA A 49 -4.54 30.08 18.08
CA ALA A 49 -5.36 30.56 19.19
C ALA A 49 -6.85 30.29 18.95
N TYR A 50 -7.34 30.66 17.77
CA TYR A 50 -8.73 30.42 17.38
C TYR A 50 -9.08 28.92 17.27
N ALA A 51 -8.18 28.12 16.70
CA ALA A 51 -8.39 26.68 16.58
C ALA A 51 -8.50 26.01 17.94
N HIS A 52 -7.75 26.51 18.95
CA HIS A 52 -7.78 26.01 20.33
C HIS A 52 -9.00 26.51 21.10
N ASP A 53 -9.32 27.78 20.98
CA ASP A 53 -10.45 28.44 21.64
C ASP A 53 -11.06 29.51 20.75
N PRO A 54 -12.21 29.23 20.09
CA PRO A 54 -12.89 30.20 19.24
C PRO A 54 -13.30 31.53 19.92
N SER A 55 -13.39 31.57 21.26
CA SER A 55 -13.72 32.78 21.98
C SER A 55 -12.60 33.84 21.95
N THR A 56 -11.37 33.42 21.58
CA THR A 56 -10.22 34.33 21.40
C THR A 56 -10.44 35.35 20.28
N LEU A 57 -11.39 35.11 19.35
CA LEU A 57 -11.74 36.01 18.27
C LEU A 57 -12.11 37.41 18.78
N ASP A 58 -12.79 37.53 19.93
CA ASP A 58 -13.23 38.78 20.52
C ASP A 58 -12.07 39.67 20.99
N SER A 59 -10.92 39.06 21.34
CA SER A 59 -9.71 39.73 21.81
C SER A 59 -8.67 40.01 20.71
N MET A 60 -8.91 39.55 19.48
CA MET A 60 -8.01 39.71 18.33
C MET A 60 -8.06 41.13 17.75
N SER A 61 -6.93 41.60 17.25
CA SER A 61 -6.86 42.79 16.39
C SER A 61 -7.67 42.61 15.09
N GLU A 62 -7.93 43.69 14.38
CA GLU A 62 -8.66 43.66 13.11
C GLU A 62 -7.94 42.79 12.07
N ASP A 63 -6.61 42.88 11.98
CA ASP A 63 -5.80 42.08 11.04
C ASP A 63 -5.82 40.59 11.39
N GLU A 64 -5.69 40.23 12.66
CA GLU A 64 -5.75 38.82 13.11
C GLU A 64 -7.13 38.23 12.85
N ARG A 65 -8.18 39.00 13.10
CA ARG A 65 -9.57 38.58 12.83
C ARG A 65 -9.80 38.34 11.34
N ALA A 66 -9.34 39.24 10.48
CA ALA A 66 -9.46 39.10 9.03
C ALA A 66 -8.73 37.82 8.53
N VAL A 67 -7.57 37.47 9.11
CA VAL A 67 -6.87 36.24 8.81
C VAL A 67 -7.70 35.02 9.21
N VAL A 68 -8.22 35.00 10.45
CA VAL A 68 -9.04 33.88 10.95
C VAL A 68 -10.30 33.71 10.12
N GLU A 69 -10.99 34.79 9.76
CA GLU A 69 -12.17 34.76 8.90
C GLU A 69 -11.83 34.15 7.52
N THR A 70 -10.75 34.62 6.89
CA THR A 70 -10.29 34.13 5.59
C THR A 70 -9.97 32.60 5.64
N LEU A 71 -9.27 32.15 6.68
CA LEU A 71 -8.97 30.72 6.88
C LEU A 71 -10.25 29.92 7.17
N GLY A 72 -11.19 30.51 7.91
CA GLY A 72 -12.51 29.94 8.22
C GLY A 72 -13.35 29.71 6.97
N GLU A 73 -13.43 30.73 6.08
CA GLU A 73 -14.11 30.58 4.79
C GLU A 73 -13.52 29.49 3.92
N ARG A 74 -12.19 29.32 3.95
CA ARG A 74 -11.47 28.23 3.27
C ARG A 74 -11.66 26.87 3.94
N GLY A 75 -12.24 26.81 5.15
CA GLY A 75 -12.58 25.59 5.86
C GLY A 75 -11.47 25.01 6.75
N PHE A 76 -10.44 25.80 7.11
CA PHE A 76 -9.35 25.35 7.97
C PHE A 76 -9.82 24.95 9.38
N PHE A 77 -10.86 25.56 9.88
CA PHE A 77 -11.40 25.32 11.21
C PHE A 77 -12.64 24.43 11.22
N LYS A 78 -12.98 23.82 10.07
CA LYS A 78 -14.07 22.85 10.03
C LYS A 78 -13.66 21.58 10.71
N HIS A 79 -14.44 21.15 11.71
CA HIS A 79 -14.31 19.81 12.25
C HIS A 79 -14.60 18.78 11.16
N ARG A 80 -13.64 17.92 10.92
CA ARG A 80 -13.75 16.80 9.98
C ARG A 80 -13.43 15.54 10.75
N ALA A 81 -14.45 14.76 11.06
CA ALA A 81 -14.24 13.43 11.58
C ALA A 81 -13.85 12.51 10.42
N TYR A 82 -12.81 11.73 10.60
CA TYR A 82 -12.59 10.58 9.73
C TYR A 82 -13.58 9.48 10.16
N PRO A 83 -14.51 9.06 9.30
CA PRO A 83 -15.49 8.06 9.67
C PRO A 83 -14.79 6.72 9.88
N ARG A 84 -14.78 6.22 11.11
CA ARG A 84 -14.39 4.83 11.36
C ARG A 84 -15.49 3.93 10.81
N HIS A 85 -15.23 3.30 9.67
CA HIS A 85 -16.11 2.27 9.15
C HIS A 85 -15.84 0.94 9.88
N VAL A 86 -16.51 0.71 10.98
CA VAL A 86 -16.56 -0.62 11.59
C VAL A 86 -17.51 -1.47 10.74
N VAL A 87 -17.00 -2.01 9.67
CA VAL A 87 -17.70 -3.03 8.89
C VAL A 87 -17.26 -4.38 9.44
N GLY A 88 -18.20 -5.23 9.82
CA GLY A 88 -17.88 -6.64 10.15
C GLY A 88 -17.10 -7.29 9.01
N PHE A 89 -16.37 -8.37 9.28
CA PHE A 89 -15.53 -9.04 8.29
C PHE A 89 -16.39 -9.63 7.16
N ARG A 90 -16.60 -8.83 6.11
CA ARG A 90 -17.33 -9.18 4.88
C ARG A 90 -16.48 -8.85 3.65
N PRO A 91 -15.34 -9.57 3.47
CA PRO A 91 -14.39 -9.27 2.41
C PRO A 91 -15.00 -9.47 1.02
N VAL A 92 -14.69 -8.57 0.12
CA VAL A 92 -14.98 -8.67 -1.32
C VAL A 92 -13.70 -8.80 -2.14
N GLN A 93 -12.58 -8.97 -1.44
CA GLN A 93 -11.25 -9.15 -2.01
C GLN A 93 -10.52 -10.28 -1.29
N VAL A 94 -9.89 -11.14 -2.06
CA VAL A 94 -8.94 -12.16 -1.58
C VAL A 94 -7.63 -12.04 -2.32
N THR A 95 -6.52 -12.31 -1.61
CA THR A 95 -5.22 -12.55 -2.24
C THR A 95 -4.87 -14.02 -2.09
N LEU A 96 -4.61 -14.68 -3.19
CA LEU A 96 -4.22 -16.08 -3.24
C LEU A 96 -2.72 -16.21 -3.50
N PHE A 97 -2.06 -17.05 -2.70
CA PHE A 97 -0.67 -17.45 -2.90
C PHE A 97 -0.66 -18.87 -3.49
N PRO A 98 -0.63 -19.03 -4.84
CA PRO A 98 -0.76 -20.33 -5.45
C PRO A 98 0.36 -21.30 -5.08
N THR A 99 1.57 -20.77 -4.80
CA THR A 99 2.74 -21.58 -4.43
C THR A 99 3.81 -20.75 -3.73
N ASN A 100 4.66 -21.38 -2.94
CA ASN A 100 5.90 -20.82 -2.43
C ASN A 100 7.13 -21.15 -3.29
N ASN A 101 6.95 -21.89 -4.41
CA ASN A 101 8.02 -22.11 -5.39
C ASN A 101 8.31 -20.82 -6.17
N CYS A 102 9.57 -20.65 -6.61
CA CYS A 102 9.98 -19.47 -7.36
C CYS A 102 11.11 -19.83 -8.36
N ASN A 103 11.03 -19.27 -9.55
CA ASN A 103 12.05 -19.41 -10.59
C ASN A 103 13.22 -18.41 -10.45
N LEU A 104 13.13 -17.45 -9.49
CA LEU A 104 14.22 -16.55 -9.12
C LEU A 104 14.80 -16.84 -7.74
N ARG A 105 15.99 -16.25 -7.47
CA ARG A 105 16.68 -16.29 -6.17
C ARG A 105 17.11 -14.88 -5.78
N CYS A 106 16.11 -13.99 -5.60
CA CYS A 106 16.37 -12.59 -5.23
C CYS A 106 17.15 -12.52 -3.92
N SER A 107 18.21 -11.72 -3.91
CA SER A 107 19.14 -11.59 -2.77
C SER A 107 18.51 -10.96 -1.51
N TYR A 108 17.43 -10.23 -1.67
CA TYR A 108 16.66 -9.59 -0.57
C TYR A 108 15.24 -10.17 -0.40
N CYS A 109 14.98 -11.38 -0.87
CA CYS A 109 13.64 -11.97 -0.79
C CYS A 109 13.20 -12.17 0.67
N TYR A 110 12.15 -11.48 1.09
CA TYR A 110 11.60 -11.60 2.44
C TYR A 110 11.01 -12.98 2.73
N ALA A 111 10.54 -13.70 1.70
CA ALA A 111 9.81 -14.95 1.82
C ALA A 111 10.65 -16.20 1.48
N PHE A 112 11.94 -16.06 1.18
CA PHE A 112 12.79 -17.18 0.74
C PHE A 112 12.18 -17.98 -0.42
N GLY A 113 11.54 -17.32 -1.37
CA GLY A 113 10.81 -17.95 -2.47
C GLY A 113 11.63 -19.02 -3.18
N GLY A 114 11.04 -20.21 -3.33
CA GLY A 114 11.68 -21.39 -3.86
C GLY A 114 12.57 -22.18 -2.87
N GLU A 115 12.59 -21.81 -1.59
CA GLU A 115 13.39 -22.45 -0.52
C GLU A 115 12.55 -22.76 0.73
N GLY A 116 11.22 -22.75 0.62
CA GLY A 116 10.33 -23.12 1.71
C GLY A 116 10.44 -22.22 2.94
N GLY A 117 10.43 -20.90 2.77
CA GLY A 117 10.46 -19.95 3.90
C GLY A 117 11.81 -19.81 4.60
N GLY A 118 12.86 -20.50 4.13
CA GLY A 118 14.18 -20.52 4.76
C GLY A 118 14.31 -21.43 5.98
N ASN A 119 13.22 -22.00 6.46
CA ASN A 119 13.17 -22.84 7.67
C ASN A 119 13.03 -24.34 7.35
N GLY A 120 13.30 -24.74 6.09
CA GLY A 120 13.17 -26.12 5.63
C GLY A 120 11.72 -26.57 5.43
N GLU A 121 10.77 -25.65 5.38
CA GLU A 121 9.39 -25.99 5.02
C GLU A 121 9.32 -26.50 3.57
N PRO A 122 8.44 -27.44 3.26
CA PRO A 122 8.35 -28.00 1.91
C PRO A 122 7.87 -26.97 0.90
N LEU A 123 8.28 -27.12 -0.35
CA LEU A 123 7.64 -26.42 -1.46
C LEU A 123 6.21 -26.92 -1.58
N THR A 124 5.27 -25.98 -1.49
CA THR A 124 3.83 -26.26 -1.42
C THR A 124 3.11 -25.54 -2.53
N ARG A 125 2.06 -26.16 -3.02
CA ARG A 125 1.10 -25.59 -3.96
C ARG A 125 -0.29 -25.61 -3.32
N MET A 126 -1.07 -24.59 -3.52
CA MET A 126 -2.45 -24.48 -3.04
C MET A 126 -3.35 -25.51 -3.73
N ASP A 127 -4.25 -26.10 -2.96
CA ASP A 127 -5.31 -26.92 -3.51
C ASP A 127 -6.36 -26.05 -4.21
N LEU A 128 -6.87 -26.48 -5.35
CA LEU A 128 -7.87 -25.74 -6.12
C LEU A 128 -9.14 -25.49 -5.29
N GLU A 129 -9.59 -26.46 -4.50
CA GLU A 129 -10.75 -26.32 -3.62
C GLU A 129 -10.60 -25.15 -2.66
N VAL A 130 -9.44 -24.94 -2.07
CA VAL A 130 -9.16 -23.79 -1.18
C VAL A 130 -9.35 -22.47 -1.92
N ALA A 131 -8.83 -22.36 -3.14
CA ALA A 131 -9.01 -21.16 -3.97
C ALA A 131 -10.48 -20.93 -4.34
N GLN A 132 -11.19 -21.97 -4.73
CA GLN A 132 -12.61 -21.91 -5.09
C GLN A 132 -13.46 -21.42 -3.91
N ARG A 133 -13.27 -21.98 -2.72
CA ARG A 133 -14.01 -21.53 -1.51
C ARG A 133 -13.71 -20.09 -1.13
N ALA A 134 -12.46 -19.65 -1.32
CA ALA A 134 -12.12 -18.25 -1.11
C ALA A 134 -12.84 -17.31 -2.09
N ILE A 135 -12.94 -17.70 -3.36
CA ILE A 135 -13.69 -16.97 -4.40
C ILE A 135 -15.18 -16.95 -4.07
N ASP A 136 -15.76 -18.09 -3.72
CA ASP A 136 -17.18 -18.20 -3.31
C ASP A 136 -17.51 -17.24 -2.16
N LEU A 137 -16.65 -17.16 -1.17
CA LEU A 137 -16.83 -16.29 -0.01
C LEU A 137 -16.89 -14.82 -0.42
N ILE A 138 -15.91 -14.35 -1.19
CA ILE A 138 -15.85 -12.93 -1.57
C ILE A 138 -16.92 -12.56 -2.59
N ALA A 139 -17.28 -13.46 -3.50
CA ALA A 139 -18.32 -13.23 -4.50
C ALA A 139 -19.71 -13.16 -3.88
N ARG A 140 -20.05 -14.10 -2.94
CA ARG A 140 -21.30 -14.03 -2.15
C ARG A 140 -21.36 -12.75 -1.31
N ASN A 141 -20.27 -12.37 -0.64
CA ASN A 141 -20.22 -11.11 0.11
C ASN A 141 -20.42 -9.90 -0.80
N ALA A 142 -19.82 -9.88 -1.98
CA ALA A 142 -19.97 -8.79 -2.94
C ALA A 142 -21.44 -8.67 -3.41
N ARG A 143 -22.09 -9.80 -3.76
CA ARG A 143 -23.51 -9.83 -4.13
C ARG A 143 -24.37 -9.29 -3.00
N GLN A 144 -24.21 -9.80 -1.78
CA GLN A 144 -25.00 -9.38 -0.62
C GLN A 144 -24.80 -7.89 -0.31
N ARG A 145 -23.55 -7.39 -0.36
CA ARG A 145 -23.26 -5.98 -0.12
C ARG A 145 -23.85 -5.06 -1.19
N MET A 146 -23.89 -5.51 -2.45
CA MET A 146 -24.60 -4.80 -3.53
C MET A 146 -26.11 -4.74 -3.25
N ASP A 147 -26.71 -5.85 -2.77
CA ASP A 147 -28.13 -5.91 -2.41
C ASP A 147 -28.45 -5.03 -1.19
N ASP A 148 -27.51 -4.89 -0.25
CA ASP A 148 -27.61 -4.00 0.92
C ASP A 148 -27.41 -2.50 0.53
N GLY A 149 -27.06 -2.19 -0.72
CA GLY A 149 -26.85 -0.83 -1.22
C GLY A 149 -25.43 -0.26 -1.00
N ASP A 150 -24.46 -1.10 -0.60
CA ASP A 150 -23.05 -0.71 -0.51
C ASP A 150 -22.49 -0.34 -1.91
N PRO A 151 -21.47 0.54 -1.99
CA PRO A 151 -20.88 0.95 -3.26
C PRO A 151 -19.96 -0.11 -3.91
N VAL A 152 -20.14 -1.37 -3.55
CA VAL A 152 -19.44 -2.51 -4.17
C VAL A 152 -19.93 -2.68 -5.61
N ARG A 153 -19.00 -3.00 -6.54
CA ARG A 153 -19.32 -3.21 -7.97
C ARG A 153 -18.74 -4.50 -8.54
N ASN A 154 -17.81 -5.11 -7.85
CA ASN A 154 -17.12 -6.34 -8.24
C ASN A 154 -16.58 -7.07 -7.01
N PHE A 155 -16.08 -8.27 -7.22
CA PHE A 155 -15.16 -8.91 -6.30
C PHE A 155 -13.77 -9.00 -6.93
N LEU A 156 -12.72 -8.99 -6.09
CA LEU A 156 -11.32 -8.93 -6.53
C LEU A 156 -10.54 -10.16 -6.09
N VAL A 157 -9.95 -10.85 -7.06
CA VAL A 157 -8.99 -11.93 -6.84
C VAL A 157 -7.59 -11.43 -7.22
N SER A 158 -6.72 -11.28 -6.21
CA SER A 158 -5.32 -10.92 -6.43
C SER A 158 -4.45 -12.16 -6.36
N ILE A 159 -3.69 -12.40 -7.41
CA ILE A 159 -2.70 -13.49 -7.45
C ILE A 159 -1.35 -12.90 -7.03
N HIS A 160 -0.83 -13.36 -5.92
CA HIS A 160 0.43 -12.88 -5.36
C HIS A 160 1.19 -14.08 -4.76
N GLY A 161 2.29 -13.88 -4.06
CA GLY A 161 2.86 -14.97 -3.30
C GLY A 161 4.18 -14.67 -2.63
N ASN A 162 4.53 -15.60 -1.76
CA ASN A 162 5.85 -15.76 -1.18
C ASN A 162 6.79 -16.61 -2.06
N GLY A 163 6.31 -16.97 -3.27
CA GLY A 163 7.03 -17.51 -4.41
C GLY A 163 6.74 -16.70 -5.67
N GLU A 164 6.87 -17.34 -6.84
CA GLU A 164 6.37 -16.79 -8.11
C GLU A 164 5.05 -17.49 -8.45
N PRO A 165 3.92 -16.76 -8.50
CA PRO A 165 2.62 -17.38 -8.74
C PRO A 165 2.56 -18.22 -10.02
N PHE A 166 3.17 -17.71 -11.10
CA PHE A 166 3.16 -18.39 -12.41
C PHE A 166 4.01 -19.66 -12.48
N CYS A 167 4.71 -20.02 -11.38
CA CYS A 167 5.22 -21.40 -11.23
C CYS A 167 4.11 -22.43 -11.01
N ALA A 168 2.88 -21.99 -10.69
CA ALA A 168 1.67 -22.82 -10.61
C ALA A 168 0.63 -22.38 -11.67
N TYR A 169 1.06 -22.19 -12.90
CA TYR A 169 0.28 -21.59 -13.98
C TYR A 169 -1.03 -22.34 -14.29
N ASP A 170 -1.00 -23.66 -14.31
CA ASP A 170 -2.20 -24.48 -14.49
C ASP A 170 -3.27 -24.18 -13.43
N LEU A 171 -2.86 -24.05 -12.17
CA LEU A 171 -3.76 -23.67 -11.08
C LEU A 171 -4.32 -22.24 -11.28
N ILE A 172 -3.49 -21.29 -11.71
CA ILE A 172 -3.95 -19.92 -11.98
C ILE A 172 -5.04 -19.91 -13.05
N ARG A 173 -4.88 -20.69 -14.12
CA ARG A 173 -5.91 -20.78 -15.15
C ARG A 173 -7.24 -21.28 -14.60
N GLU A 174 -7.21 -22.34 -13.79
CA GLU A 174 -8.42 -22.89 -13.17
C GLU A 174 -9.08 -21.90 -12.20
N ILE A 175 -8.27 -21.16 -11.42
CA ILE A 175 -8.74 -20.08 -10.53
C ILE A 175 -9.47 -18.98 -11.33
N VAL A 176 -8.87 -18.54 -12.43
CA VAL A 176 -9.45 -17.45 -13.24
C VAL A 176 -10.75 -17.92 -13.90
N TRP A 177 -10.77 -19.09 -14.53
CA TRP A 177 -11.98 -19.62 -15.15
C TRP A 177 -13.08 -19.83 -14.12
N TYR A 178 -12.77 -20.46 -12.98
CA TYR A 178 -13.75 -20.62 -11.90
C TYR A 178 -14.34 -19.29 -11.44
N GLY A 179 -13.48 -18.28 -11.23
CA GLY A 179 -13.95 -16.97 -10.80
C GLY A 179 -14.80 -16.25 -11.87
N GLN A 180 -14.55 -16.49 -13.17
CA GLN A 180 -15.40 -16.01 -14.26
C GLN A 180 -16.77 -16.71 -14.26
N ASP A 181 -16.81 -18.02 -14.05
CA ASP A 181 -18.06 -18.80 -13.95
C ASP A 181 -18.91 -18.31 -12.76
N VAL A 182 -18.30 -18.10 -11.59
CA VAL A 182 -18.97 -17.56 -10.39
C VAL A 182 -19.48 -16.13 -10.64
N ALA A 183 -18.71 -15.31 -11.37
CA ALA A 183 -19.13 -13.96 -11.74
C ALA A 183 -20.37 -13.94 -12.62
N GLU A 184 -20.44 -14.85 -13.60
CA GLU A 184 -21.61 -15.02 -14.47
C GLU A 184 -22.83 -15.52 -13.67
N GLU A 185 -22.65 -16.53 -12.82
CA GLU A 185 -23.72 -17.12 -11.99
C GLU A 185 -24.35 -16.09 -11.04
N LEU A 186 -23.52 -15.30 -10.35
CA LEU A 186 -24.00 -14.34 -9.36
C LEU A 186 -24.33 -12.96 -9.94
N GLY A 187 -24.00 -12.71 -11.21
CA GLY A 187 -24.16 -11.38 -11.84
C GLY A 187 -23.31 -10.29 -11.17
N VAL A 188 -22.12 -10.66 -10.68
CA VAL A 188 -21.16 -9.74 -10.03
C VAL A 188 -19.82 -9.86 -10.76
N PRO A 189 -19.31 -8.77 -11.39
CA PRO A 189 -18.06 -8.83 -12.13
C PRO A 189 -16.87 -9.31 -11.28
N ALA A 190 -16.05 -10.20 -11.83
CA ALA A 190 -14.76 -10.58 -11.27
C ALA A 190 -13.64 -9.69 -11.81
N VAL A 191 -12.75 -9.24 -10.93
CA VAL A 191 -11.53 -8.51 -11.28
C VAL A 191 -10.33 -9.35 -10.87
N PHE A 192 -9.39 -9.56 -11.79
CA PHE A 192 -8.16 -10.31 -11.52
C PHE A 192 -6.96 -9.40 -11.65
N ASN A 193 -6.11 -9.39 -10.61
CA ASN A 193 -4.82 -8.70 -10.60
C ASN A 193 -3.72 -9.69 -10.22
N ALA A 194 -2.50 -9.42 -10.66
CA ALA A 194 -1.35 -10.22 -10.25
C ALA A 194 -0.14 -9.37 -9.86
N ALA A 195 0.69 -9.93 -8.99
CA ALA A 195 2.06 -9.47 -8.80
C ALA A 195 3.02 -10.61 -9.17
N THR A 196 3.96 -10.32 -10.05
CA THR A 196 4.89 -11.32 -10.61
C THR A 196 6.31 -10.76 -10.71
N ASN A 197 7.27 -11.66 -10.77
CA ASN A 197 8.66 -11.29 -11.05
C ASN A 197 8.91 -11.02 -12.54
N GLY A 198 7.91 -11.20 -13.41
CA GLY A 198 7.96 -10.91 -14.83
C GLY A 198 8.74 -11.94 -15.68
N VAL A 199 9.17 -13.07 -15.12
CA VAL A 199 9.81 -14.14 -15.90
C VAL A 199 8.75 -15.14 -16.33
N LEU A 200 8.03 -14.80 -17.38
CA LEU A 200 6.90 -15.55 -17.92
C LEU A 200 7.24 -16.20 -19.28
N SER A 201 6.48 -17.24 -19.65
CA SER A 201 6.46 -17.77 -21.02
C SER A 201 5.50 -17.00 -21.89
N GLU A 202 5.56 -17.18 -23.21
CA GLU A 202 4.61 -16.54 -24.15
C GLU A 202 3.16 -16.94 -23.84
N GLU A 203 2.91 -18.21 -23.58
CA GLU A 203 1.58 -18.70 -23.22
C GLU A 203 1.06 -18.02 -21.94
N GLN A 204 1.91 -17.85 -20.93
CA GLN A 204 1.55 -17.17 -19.70
C GLN A 204 1.27 -15.68 -19.93
N LEU A 205 2.07 -15.02 -20.78
CA LEU A 205 1.86 -13.62 -21.15
C LEU A 205 0.55 -13.41 -21.89
N ASP A 206 0.26 -14.24 -22.89
CA ASP A 206 -0.99 -14.16 -23.64
C ASP A 206 -2.19 -14.37 -22.71
N PHE A 207 -2.10 -15.30 -21.77
CA PHE A 207 -3.15 -15.52 -20.78
C PHE A 207 -3.33 -14.33 -19.84
N VAL A 208 -2.23 -13.74 -19.37
CA VAL A 208 -2.26 -12.54 -18.51
C VAL A 208 -2.91 -11.38 -19.22
N ILE A 209 -2.49 -11.09 -20.45
CA ILE A 209 -3.05 -10.00 -21.27
C ILE A 209 -4.56 -10.20 -21.53
N ALA A 210 -5.00 -11.44 -21.70
CA ALA A 210 -6.40 -11.74 -21.99
C ALA A 210 -7.32 -11.70 -20.76
N ASN A 211 -6.81 -11.96 -19.57
CA ASN A 211 -7.67 -12.26 -18.41
C ASN A 211 -7.44 -11.37 -17.18
N PHE A 212 -6.33 -10.64 -17.09
CA PHE A 212 -6.04 -9.79 -15.93
C PHE A 212 -6.31 -8.31 -16.23
N HIS A 213 -6.82 -7.59 -15.23
CA HIS A 213 -7.06 -6.15 -15.36
C HIS A 213 -5.75 -5.35 -15.25
N SER A 214 -4.88 -5.76 -14.33
CA SER A 214 -3.57 -5.15 -14.18
C SER A 214 -2.57 -6.13 -13.56
N VAL A 215 -1.29 -5.85 -13.75
CA VAL A 215 -0.21 -6.58 -13.11
C VAL A 215 0.82 -5.64 -12.49
N ASN A 216 1.45 -6.10 -11.40
CA ASN A 216 2.61 -5.43 -10.82
C ASN A 216 3.86 -6.26 -11.08
N ILE A 217 4.82 -5.66 -11.77
CA ILE A 217 6.08 -6.31 -12.11
C ILE A 217 7.16 -5.92 -11.10
N SER A 218 7.79 -6.93 -10.50
CA SER A 218 8.95 -6.73 -9.65
C SER A 218 10.19 -6.49 -10.51
N PHE A 219 10.69 -5.24 -10.57
CA PHE A 219 11.79 -4.86 -11.44
C PHE A 219 12.68 -3.79 -10.80
N ASP A 220 14.00 -3.99 -10.84
CA ASP A 220 14.97 -3.12 -10.19
C ASP A 220 15.58 -2.06 -11.14
N GLY A 221 14.95 -1.87 -12.29
CA GLY A 221 15.29 -0.78 -13.23
C GLY A 221 16.42 -1.17 -14.19
N LEU A 222 17.67 -0.89 -13.83
CA LEU A 222 18.79 -1.08 -14.74
C LEU A 222 19.22 -2.55 -14.85
N PRO A 223 19.75 -3.00 -16.03
CA PRO A 223 20.11 -4.39 -16.26
C PRO A 223 21.02 -4.99 -15.18
N GLU A 224 22.05 -4.23 -14.79
CA GLU A 224 23.03 -4.68 -13.79
C GLU A 224 22.40 -4.89 -12.41
N PHE A 225 21.45 -4.05 -11.99
CA PHE A 225 20.76 -4.21 -10.71
C PHE A 225 19.74 -5.35 -10.75
N GLN A 226 18.97 -5.44 -11.82
CA GLN A 226 18.02 -6.52 -12.01
C GLN A 226 18.71 -7.89 -11.98
N ASP A 227 19.82 -8.04 -12.74
CA ASP A 227 20.55 -9.30 -12.85
C ASP A 227 21.28 -9.67 -11.56
N ALA A 228 21.81 -8.69 -10.83
CA ALA A 228 22.50 -8.91 -9.56
C ALA A 228 21.53 -9.24 -8.42
N ASN A 229 20.42 -8.48 -8.31
CA ASN A 229 19.50 -8.61 -7.20
C ASN A 229 18.47 -9.73 -7.38
N ARG A 230 18.07 -10.00 -8.63
CA ARG A 230 16.98 -10.95 -8.96
C ARG A 230 17.43 -12.01 -9.97
N PRO A 231 18.51 -12.77 -9.69
CA PRO A 231 18.97 -13.80 -10.61
C PRO A 231 17.94 -14.95 -10.74
N ILE A 232 17.89 -15.57 -11.91
CA ILE A 232 17.18 -16.83 -12.13
C ILE A 232 17.80 -17.92 -11.25
N ALA A 233 17.00 -18.85 -10.78
CA ALA A 233 17.50 -20.04 -10.11
C ALA A 233 18.56 -20.72 -11.01
N GLY A 234 19.82 -20.81 -10.52
CA GLY A 234 20.97 -21.21 -11.31
C GLY A 234 21.90 -20.07 -11.72
N GLY A 235 21.66 -18.84 -11.25
CA GLY A 235 22.63 -17.71 -11.27
C GLY A 235 22.68 -16.87 -12.54
N ARG A 236 21.85 -17.15 -13.55
CA ARG A 236 21.75 -16.31 -14.76
C ARG A 236 20.92 -15.07 -14.47
N GLY A 237 21.23 -13.94 -15.16
CA GLY A 237 20.44 -12.72 -15.08
C GLY A 237 19.00 -12.89 -15.58
N SER A 238 18.07 -12.13 -15.00
CA SER A 238 16.65 -12.14 -15.34
C SER A 238 16.23 -10.96 -16.23
N PHE A 239 17.06 -9.92 -16.37
CA PHE A 239 16.71 -8.68 -17.03
C PHE A 239 16.05 -8.89 -18.40
N ARG A 240 16.69 -9.65 -19.29
CA ARG A 240 16.19 -9.84 -20.67
C ARG A 240 14.79 -10.44 -20.72
N ARG A 241 14.43 -11.31 -19.76
CA ARG A 241 13.10 -11.93 -19.70
C ARG A 241 12.07 -10.96 -19.18
N VAL A 242 12.41 -10.22 -18.14
CA VAL A 242 11.50 -9.21 -17.57
C VAL A 242 11.28 -8.06 -18.54
N ASP A 243 12.35 -7.58 -19.20
CA ASP A 243 12.27 -6.58 -20.27
C ASP A 243 11.32 -7.03 -21.40
N HIS A 244 11.48 -8.27 -21.86
CA HIS A 244 10.57 -8.83 -22.88
C HIS A 244 9.11 -8.81 -22.40
N THR A 245 8.82 -9.27 -21.18
CA THR A 245 7.48 -9.25 -20.60
C THR A 245 6.90 -7.83 -20.59
N MET A 246 7.66 -6.85 -20.09
CA MET A 246 7.17 -5.47 -20.00
C MET A 246 6.90 -4.85 -21.38
N ARG A 247 7.75 -5.13 -22.38
CA ARG A 247 7.51 -4.68 -23.76
C ARG A 247 6.22 -5.28 -24.34
N ARG A 248 5.96 -6.57 -24.11
CA ARG A 248 4.73 -7.22 -24.53
C ARG A 248 3.49 -6.60 -23.86
N LEU A 249 3.57 -6.24 -22.57
CA LEU A 249 2.49 -5.53 -21.87
C LEU A 249 2.26 -4.14 -22.47
N CYS A 250 3.33 -3.38 -22.76
CA CYS A 250 3.21 -2.09 -23.44
C CYS A 250 2.57 -2.22 -24.83
N GLU A 251 3.02 -3.19 -25.62
CA GLU A 251 2.47 -3.46 -26.97
C GLU A 251 0.99 -3.82 -26.94
N ALA A 252 0.56 -4.53 -25.90
CA ALA A 252 -0.84 -4.89 -25.68
C ALA A 252 -1.69 -3.74 -25.10
N GLY A 253 -1.07 -2.63 -24.67
CA GLY A 253 -1.76 -1.55 -23.98
C GLY A 253 -2.34 -1.96 -22.63
N MET A 254 -1.73 -2.96 -21.98
CA MET A 254 -2.18 -3.45 -20.68
C MET A 254 -1.66 -2.54 -19.55
N ASP A 255 -2.54 -2.23 -18.60
CA ASP A 255 -2.17 -1.48 -17.40
C ASP A 255 -1.24 -2.32 -16.51
N PHE A 256 -0.06 -1.80 -16.22
CA PHE A 256 0.86 -2.41 -15.27
C PHE A 256 1.66 -1.39 -14.48
N GLY A 257 2.01 -1.78 -13.25
CA GLY A 257 2.92 -1.03 -12.39
C GLY A 257 4.25 -1.74 -12.23
N ILE A 258 5.28 -0.97 -11.90
CA ILE A 258 6.60 -1.50 -11.54
C ILE A 258 6.84 -1.26 -10.06
N ARG A 259 7.31 -2.30 -9.35
CA ARG A 259 7.79 -2.19 -7.98
C ARG A 259 9.27 -2.49 -7.91
N THR A 260 10.04 -1.48 -7.50
CA THR A 260 11.48 -1.54 -7.32
C THR A 260 11.83 -1.56 -5.84
N THR A 261 12.66 -2.51 -5.44
CA THR A 261 13.24 -2.56 -4.08
C THR A 261 14.60 -1.90 -4.13
N VAL A 262 14.72 -0.71 -3.54
CA VAL A 262 15.93 0.10 -3.59
C VAL A 262 16.89 -0.32 -2.49
N THR A 263 18.07 -0.81 -2.86
CA THR A 263 19.19 -1.11 -1.95
C THR A 263 20.14 0.07 -1.86
N ALA A 264 21.05 0.08 -0.88
CA ALA A 264 22.08 1.10 -0.75
C ALA A 264 22.98 1.18 -2.01
N ALA A 265 23.21 0.07 -2.71
CA ALA A 265 23.97 0.04 -3.96
C ALA A 265 23.28 0.72 -5.15
N MET A 266 21.93 0.85 -5.08
CA MET A 266 21.11 1.42 -6.16
C MET A 266 20.73 2.88 -5.92
N VAL A 267 20.73 3.32 -4.67
CA VAL A 267 20.09 4.56 -4.23
C VAL A 267 20.57 5.79 -5.02
N ASP A 268 21.84 5.89 -5.32
CA ASP A 268 22.40 7.02 -6.07
C ASP A 268 21.96 7.08 -7.54
N ARG A 269 21.46 5.97 -8.08
CA ARG A 269 21.01 5.87 -9.47
C ARG A 269 19.48 5.85 -9.62
N MET A 270 18.73 6.18 -8.57
CA MET A 270 17.26 6.24 -8.62
C MET A 270 16.72 7.15 -9.74
N PRO A 271 17.27 8.39 -9.98
CA PRO A 271 16.82 9.21 -11.09
C PRO A 271 17.05 8.57 -12.46
N GLU A 272 18.18 7.86 -12.63
CA GLU A 272 18.50 7.13 -13.86
C GLU A 272 17.54 5.95 -14.09
N ILE A 273 17.16 5.25 -13.02
CA ILE A 273 16.15 4.17 -13.09
C ILE A 273 14.82 4.74 -13.59
N VAL A 274 14.38 5.89 -13.07
CA VAL A 274 13.15 6.55 -13.54
C VAL A 274 13.23 6.90 -15.02
N ALA A 275 14.34 7.51 -15.46
CA ALA A 275 14.57 7.87 -16.85
C ALA A 275 14.53 6.63 -17.76
N PHE A 276 15.23 5.57 -17.35
CA PHE A 276 15.28 4.30 -18.08
C PHE A 276 13.89 3.68 -18.24
N VAL A 277 13.11 3.63 -17.16
CA VAL A 277 11.76 3.07 -17.18
C VAL A 277 10.85 3.89 -18.09
N ALA A 278 10.89 5.22 -17.98
CA ALA A 278 10.09 6.12 -18.81
C ALA A 278 10.39 5.97 -20.32
N GLU A 279 11.67 5.78 -20.66
CA GLU A 279 12.10 5.66 -22.06
C GLU A 279 11.76 4.30 -22.68
N ASN A 280 11.81 3.23 -21.89
CA ASN A 280 11.70 1.87 -22.42
C ASN A 280 10.30 1.27 -22.29
N TYR A 281 9.48 1.76 -21.33
CA TYR A 281 8.16 1.19 -21.06
C TYR A 281 7.09 2.29 -21.01
N PRO A 282 6.73 2.85 -22.18
CA PRO A 282 5.74 3.91 -22.26
C PRO A 282 4.36 3.38 -21.83
N GLY A 283 3.62 4.19 -21.08
CA GLY A 283 2.27 3.86 -20.62
C GLY A 283 2.20 3.05 -19.34
N ILE A 284 3.31 2.88 -18.60
CA ILE A 284 3.22 2.31 -17.26
C ILE A 284 2.30 3.16 -16.36
N GLU A 285 1.49 2.50 -15.53
CA GLU A 285 0.62 3.18 -14.58
C GLU A 285 1.43 3.92 -13.52
N GLN A 286 2.41 3.22 -12.92
CA GLN A 286 3.24 3.78 -11.86
C GLN A 286 4.55 3.04 -11.67
N LEU A 287 5.55 3.78 -11.19
CA LEU A 287 6.81 3.26 -10.66
C LEU A 287 6.82 3.45 -9.14
N HIS A 288 6.95 2.36 -8.41
CA HIS A 288 6.89 2.36 -6.96
C HIS A 288 8.28 2.04 -6.39
N PHE A 289 8.89 3.00 -5.71
CA PHE A 289 10.16 2.82 -5.00
C PHE A 289 9.93 2.55 -3.52
N GLU A 290 10.50 1.45 -3.04
CA GLU A 290 10.56 1.14 -1.60
C GLU A 290 12.00 0.82 -1.21
N PRO A 291 12.53 1.38 -0.11
CA PRO A 291 13.82 0.93 0.41
C PRO A 291 13.72 -0.53 0.84
N VAL A 292 14.79 -1.29 0.61
CA VAL A 292 14.87 -2.66 1.08
C VAL A 292 14.70 -2.70 2.60
N TRP A 293 13.99 -3.70 3.10
CA TRP A 293 13.88 -3.97 4.52
C TRP A 293 14.72 -5.19 4.86
N GLU A 294 15.51 -5.11 5.92
CA GLU A 294 16.46 -6.15 6.31
C GLU A 294 15.73 -7.33 6.95
N CYS A 295 15.09 -8.15 6.14
CA CYS A 295 14.42 -9.38 6.54
C CYS A 295 14.65 -10.48 5.48
N GLY A 296 14.33 -11.72 5.82
CA GLY A 296 14.49 -12.86 4.92
C GLY A 296 15.94 -13.01 4.45
N ARG A 297 16.17 -13.26 3.16
CA ARG A 297 17.53 -13.39 2.59
C ARG A 297 18.34 -12.11 2.69
N CYS A 298 17.72 -10.95 2.83
CA CYS A 298 18.44 -9.69 2.98
C CYS A 298 19.41 -9.73 4.17
N VAL A 299 19.02 -10.36 5.28
CA VAL A 299 19.84 -10.49 6.51
C VAL A 299 21.16 -11.21 6.27
N THR A 300 21.21 -12.11 5.28
CA THR A 300 22.40 -12.92 4.95
C THR A 300 23.08 -12.50 3.66
N SER A 301 22.63 -11.40 3.03
CA SER A 301 23.18 -10.85 1.79
C SER A 301 23.94 -9.55 2.06
N ASP A 302 24.64 -9.06 1.04
CA ASP A 302 25.30 -7.76 1.07
C ASP A 302 24.32 -6.58 0.82
N ASN A 303 23.04 -6.86 0.71
CA ASN A 303 22.03 -5.81 0.54
C ASN A 303 21.74 -5.11 1.86
N VAL A 304 21.93 -3.81 1.85
CA VAL A 304 21.73 -2.96 3.03
C VAL A 304 20.67 -1.92 2.69
N MET A 305 19.85 -1.58 3.69
CA MET A 305 18.90 -0.49 3.59
C MET A 305 19.66 0.83 3.35
N PRO A 306 19.27 1.65 2.36
CA PRO A 306 19.86 2.96 2.19
C PRO A 306 19.56 3.86 3.39
N ARG A 307 20.47 4.77 3.72
CA ARG A 307 20.23 5.80 4.73
C ARG A 307 19.00 6.61 4.33
N SER A 308 18.16 6.96 5.29
CA SER A 308 16.88 7.66 5.06
C SER A 308 17.07 9.02 4.39
N ASP A 309 18.10 9.78 4.79
CA ASP A 309 18.44 11.08 4.20
C ASP A 309 18.88 10.95 2.73
N VAL A 310 19.72 9.97 2.41
CA VAL A 310 20.18 9.71 1.04
C VAL A 310 18.99 9.22 0.19
N PHE A 311 18.22 8.26 0.68
CA PHE A 311 17.02 7.78 -0.04
C PHE A 311 16.05 8.93 -0.33
N THR A 312 15.75 9.75 0.67
CA THR A 312 14.84 10.90 0.52
C THR A 312 15.35 11.88 -0.52
N GLN A 313 16.63 12.27 -0.46
CA GLN A 313 17.22 13.17 -1.42
C GLN A 313 17.11 12.62 -2.85
N ARG A 314 17.54 11.38 -3.08
CA ARG A 314 17.49 10.75 -4.40
C ARG A 314 16.06 10.51 -4.90
N TYR A 315 15.13 10.23 -3.97
CA TYR A 315 13.72 10.14 -4.32
C TYR A 315 13.18 11.48 -4.81
N LEU A 316 13.51 12.59 -4.14
CA LEU A 316 13.12 13.93 -4.57
C LEU A 316 13.70 14.30 -5.94
N GLU A 317 14.96 14.00 -6.20
CA GLU A 317 15.57 14.13 -7.53
C GLU A 317 14.85 13.28 -8.57
N SER A 318 14.46 12.06 -8.21
CA SER A 318 13.71 11.13 -9.06
C SER A 318 12.30 11.65 -9.38
N LEU A 319 11.66 12.35 -8.46
CA LEU A 319 10.35 12.99 -8.70
C LEU A 319 10.40 14.05 -9.80
N GLU A 320 11.50 14.81 -9.91
CA GLU A 320 11.66 15.78 -11.01
C GLU A 320 11.75 15.06 -12.36
N VAL A 321 12.59 14.02 -12.44
CA VAL A 321 12.72 13.22 -13.66
C VAL A 321 11.39 12.56 -14.02
N ALA A 322 10.68 12.01 -13.03
CA ALA A 322 9.39 11.37 -13.23
C ALA A 322 8.35 12.36 -13.79
N ARG A 323 8.31 13.58 -13.24
CA ARG A 323 7.41 14.64 -13.71
C ARG A 323 7.72 15.06 -15.15
N GLU A 324 9.00 15.26 -15.48
CA GLU A 324 9.43 15.63 -16.84
C GLU A 324 9.10 14.55 -17.88
N ARG A 325 9.09 13.29 -17.45
CA ARG A 325 8.85 12.13 -18.30
C ARG A 325 7.41 11.61 -18.26
N GLY A 326 6.53 12.22 -17.46
CA GLY A 326 5.14 11.81 -17.34
C GLY A 326 4.92 10.48 -16.61
N VAL A 327 5.86 10.05 -15.75
CA VAL A 327 5.75 8.83 -14.94
C VAL A 327 5.25 9.18 -13.54
N ARG A 328 4.30 8.42 -13.02
CA ARG A 328 3.86 8.52 -11.64
C ARG A 328 4.80 7.76 -10.72
N LEU A 329 5.61 8.49 -9.94
CA LEU A 329 6.48 7.90 -8.93
C LEU A 329 5.78 7.84 -7.57
N VAL A 330 5.82 6.68 -6.90
CA VAL A 330 5.05 6.41 -5.67
C VAL A 330 5.97 5.89 -4.56
N PHE A 331 5.70 6.32 -3.33
CA PHE A 331 6.22 5.73 -2.09
C PHE A 331 5.06 5.46 -1.13
N SER A 332 5.03 4.26 -0.53
CA SER A 332 3.86 3.80 0.23
C SER A 332 3.54 4.63 1.49
N GLY A 333 4.55 5.27 2.08
CA GLY A 333 4.40 6.09 3.29
C GLY A 333 4.11 7.59 3.04
N ALA A 334 4.01 8.04 1.76
CA ALA A 334 3.75 9.44 1.43
C ALA A 334 2.66 9.56 0.35
N ARG A 335 1.40 9.45 0.78
CA ARG A 335 0.20 9.45 -0.09
C ARG A 335 -0.64 10.69 0.16
N GLN A 336 -0.07 11.86 -0.04
CA GLN A 336 -0.67 13.16 0.32
C GLN A 336 -2.04 13.41 -0.37
N ASP A 337 -2.31 12.73 -1.49
CA ASP A 337 -3.61 12.80 -2.18
C ASP A 337 -4.70 11.91 -1.54
N MET A 338 -4.33 11.09 -0.56
CA MET A 338 -5.23 10.17 0.13
C MET A 338 -5.32 10.53 1.61
N VAL A 339 -6.53 10.46 2.16
CA VAL A 339 -6.79 10.53 3.61
C VAL A 339 -7.23 9.14 4.04
N VAL A 340 -6.38 8.48 4.81
CA VAL A 340 -6.58 7.08 5.25
C VAL A 340 -6.17 6.92 6.72
N ASP A 341 -6.83 6.02 7.43
CA ASP A 341 -6.50 5.70 8.81
C ASP A 341 -5.71 4.39 8.96
N THR A 342 -5.66 3.58 7.90
CA THR A 342 -4.91 2.32 7.85
C THR A 342 -3.90 2.32 6.70
N PHE A 343 -2.69 1.82 6.97
CA PHE A 343 -1.62 1.77 5.97
C PHE A 343 -1.97 0.88 4.78
N CYS A 344 -2.52 -0.29 5.06
CA CYS A 344 -2.91 -1.29 4.05
C CYS A 344 -4.14 -2.07 4.50
N LYS A 345 -4.53 -3.06 3.72
CA LYS A 345 -5.71 -3.90 3.97
C LYS A 345 -5.58 -4.89 5.15
N VAL A 346 -4.44 -4.89 5.87
CA VAL A 346 -4.22 -5.72 7.08
C VAL A 346 -5.35 -5.56 8.09
N SER A 347 -5.83 -4.33 8.28
CA SER A 347 -6.83 -3.97 9.28
C SER A 347 -8.26 -4.02 8.74
N SER A 348 -8.48 -4.30 7.47
CA SER A 348 -9.81 -4.08 6.86
C SER A 348 -10.09 -4.92 5.62
N GLY A 349 -11.10 -5.74 5.69
CA GLY A 349 -11.90 -6.17 4.56
C GLY A 349 -11.24 -6.98 3.44
N SER A 350 -10.01 -7.46 3.60
CA SER A 350 -9.39 -8.43 2.70
C SER A 350 -8.62 -9.49 3.50
N PHE A 351 -8.36 -10.63 2.88
CA PHE A 351 -7.57 -11.68 3.48
C PHE A 351 -6.66 -12.34 2.44
N THR A 352 -5.59 -12.94 2.92
CA THR A 352 -4.62 -13.65 2.10
C THR A 352 -4.63 -15.12 2.48
N VAL A 353 -4.74 -15.98 1.49
CA VAL A 353 -4.70 -17.44 1.67
C VAL A 353 -3.34 -17.94 1.22
N THR A 354 -2.61 -18.60 2.11
CA THR A 354 -1.31 -19.21 1.85
C THR A 354 -1.44 -20.54 1.08
N PRO A 355 -0.36 -21.09 0.53
CA PRO A 355 -0.42 -22.40 -0.15
C PRO A 355 -0.88 -23.54 0.74
N THR A 356 -0.78 -23.40 2.07
CA THR A 356 -1.24 -24.41 3.05
C THR A 356 -2.70 -24.23 3.49
N GLY A 357 -3.41 -23.23 2.94
CA GLY A 357 -4.78 -22.92 3.35
C GLY A 357 -4.88 -22.06 4.61
N ASP A 358 -3.76 -21.66 5.21
CA ASP A 358 -3.78 -20.70 6.30
C ASP A 358 -4.19 -19.29 5.81
N VAL A 359 -4.84 -18.54 6.69
CA VAL A 359 -5.28 -17.17 6.39
C VAL A 359 -4.47 -16.16 7.18
N THR A 360 -3.82 -15.25 6.46
CA THR A 360 -3.04 -14.16 7.02
C THR A 360 -3.53 -12.79 6.54
N ALA A 361 -3.32 -11.76 7.35
CA ALA A 361 -3.59 -10.38 6.99
C ALA A 361 -2.42 -9.73 6.21
N CYS A 362 -1.21 -10.29 6.30
CA CYS A 362 0.00 -9.65 5.78
C CYS A 362 0.71 -10.53 4.73
N TYR A 363 1.06 -9.92 3.58
CA TYR A 363 1.80 -10.61 2.51
C TYR A 363 3.22 -11.03 2.93
N GLU A 364 3.85 -10.27 3.83
CA GLU A 364 5.20 -10.57 4.31
C GLU A 364 5.22 -11.69 5.35
N VAL A 365 4.10 -11.92 6.03
CA VAL A 365 3.97 -12.93 7.08
C VAL A 365 3.09 -14.07 6.57
N SER A 366 3.71 -15.01 5.89
CA SER A 366 3.02 -16.08 5.13
C SER A 366 3.37 -17.50 5.57
N TYR A 367 4.21 -17.63 6.60
CA TYR A 367 4.55 -18.91 7.23
C TYR A 367 4.21 -18.87 8.72
N ARG A 368 3.71 -20.00 9.23
CA ARG A 368 3.45 -20.16 10.68
C ARG A 368 4.72 -20.10 11.53
N SER A 369 5.85 -20.42 10.93
CA SER A 369 7.18 -20.33 11.56
C SER A 369 7.72 -18.90 11.70
N ASP A 370 7.09 -17.91 11.05
CA ASP A 370 7.44 -16.49 11.24
C ASP A 370 7.03 -16.06 12.65
N PRO A 371 7.93 -15.44 13.46
CA PRO A 371 7.61 -14.97 14.80
C PRO A 371 6.41 -14.02 14.85
N ARG A 372 6.16 -13.27 13.77
CA ARG A 372 5.04 -12.34 13.64
C ARG A 372 3.71 -13.02 13.32
N SER A 373 3.72 -14.35 13.06
CA SER A 373 2.52 -15.12 12.68
C SER A 373 1.39 -15.02 13.70
N GLU A 374 1.73 -14.93 15.01
CA GLU A 374 0.73 -14.79 16.07
C GLU A 374 -0.15 -13.55 15.90
N ARG A 375 0.42 -12.45 15.39
CA ARG A 375 -0.30 -11.20 15.14
C ARG A 375 -1.13 -11.24 13.86
N PHE A 376 -0.60 -11.84 12.78
CA PHE A 376 -1.17 -11.67 11.45
C PHE A 376 -2.00 -12.84 10.94
N PHE A 377 -1.85 -14.06 11.51
CA PHE A 377 -2.68 -15.19 11.14
C PHE A 377 -3.98 -15.18 11.93
N PHE A 378 -5.10 -15.20 11.23
CA PHE A 378 -6.42 -15.09 11.85
C PHE A 378 -7.45 -16.11 11.34
N GLY A 379 -7.01 -17.13 10.60
CA GLY A 379 -7.89 -18.18 10.13
C GLY A 379 -7.15 -19.28 9.38
N ARG A 380 -7.92 -20.22 8.88
CA ARG A 380 -7.46 -21.32 8.04
C ARG A 380 -8.62 -21.92 7.25
N PHE A 381 -8.29 -22.60 6.18
CA PHE A 381 -9.22 -23.53 5.55
C PHE A 381 -9.30 -24.81 6.38
N ASP A 382 -10.51 -25.24 6.69
CA ASP A 382 -10.77 -26.49 7.41
C ASP A 382 -11.29 -27.54 6.41
N HIS A 383 -10.46 -28.54 6.12
CA HIS A 383 -10.77 -29.59 5.14
C HIS A 383 -11.92 -30.50 5.55
N GLU A 384 -12.22 -30.63 6.85
CA GLU A 384 -13.34 -31.43 7.32
C GLU A 384 -14.68 -30.67 7.10
N LEU A 385 -14.67 -29.35 7.30
CA LEU A 385 -15.83 -28.50 7.06
C LEU A 385 -15.96 -28.10 5.58
N GLY A 386 -14.87 -28.18 4.80
CA GLY A 386 -14.80 -27.69 3.43
C GLY A 386 -15.00 -26.19 3.32
N ASP A 387 -14.64 -25.39 4.36
CA ASP A 387 -14.82 -23.94 4.39
C ASP A 387 -13.76 -23.27 5.29
N PHE A 388 -13.72 -21.92 5.24
CA PHE A 388 -12.81 -21.12 6.07
C PHE A 388 -13.33 -20.92 7.49
N VAL A 389 -12.44 -21.08 8.46
CA VAL A 389 -12.68 -20.76 9.87
C VAL A 389 -11.81 -19.55 10.24
N PHE A 390 -12.43 -18.50 10.76
CA PHE A 390 -11.79 -17.26 11.16
C PHE A 390 -11.83 -17.09 12.68
N ASP A 391 -10.73 -16.56 13.24
CA ASP A 391 -10.62 -16.19 14.64
C ASP A 391 -11.06 -14.74 14.81
N GLN A 392 -12.25 -14.54 15.41
CA GLN A 392 -12.83 -13.21 15.57
C GLN A 392 -12.00 -12.33 16.51
N ALA A 393 -11.40 -12.90 17.56
CA ALA A 393 -10.56 -12.10 18.48
C ALA A 393 -9.30 -11.56 17.78
N LYS A 394 -8.73 -12.33 16.86
CA LYS A 394 -7.61 -11.87 16.04
C LYS A 394 -8.03 -10.83 14.99
N LEU A 395 -9.20 -10.98 14.39
CA LEU A 395 -9.77 -9.97 13.49
C LEU A 395 -9.99 -8.64 14.23
N ASP A 396 -10.52 -8.69 15.43
CA ASP A 396 -10.73 -7.51 16.27
C ASP A 396 -9.38 -6.84 16.61
N ALA A 397 -8.36 -7.62 17.00
CA ALA A 397 -7.02 -7.12 17.26
C ALA A 397 -6.35 -6.51 16.01
N LEU A 398 -6.55 -7.10 14.83
CA LEU A 398 -6.05 -6.56 13.56
C LEU A 398 -6.74 -5.24 13.20
N SER A 399 -8.01 -5.06 13.52
CA SER A 399 -8.75 -3.81 13.28
C SER A 399 -8.20 -2.63 14.09
N GLU A 400 -7.53 -2.92 15.20
CA GLU A 400 -6.86 -1.91 16.02
C GLU A 400 -5.52 -1.41 15.41
N LEU A 401 -5.00 -2.05 14.37
CA LEU A 401 -3.80 -1.60 13.63
C LEU A 401 -4.15 -0.41 12.71
N ASN A 402 -4.51 0.70 13.32
CA ASN A 402 -4.88 1.94 12.64
C ASN A 402 -4.21 3.14 13.33
N VAL A 403 -4.16 4.28 12.65
CA VAL A 403 -3.43 5.47 13.12
C VAL A 403 -4.03 6.09 14.40
N HIS A 404 -5.28 5.81 14.73
CA HIS A 404 -5.92 6.33 15.94
C HIS A 404 -5.36 5.69 17.22
N ASN A 405 -4.78 4.50 17.10
CA ASN A 405 -4.25 3.72 18.22
C ASN A 405 -2.73 3.81 18.32
N ILE A 406 -2.07 4.55 17.43
CA ILE A 406 -0.62 4.76 17.44
C ILE A 406 -0.31 6.13 18.04
N ARG A 407 -0.08 6.19 19.34
CA ARG A 407 0.16 7.43 20.08
C ARG A 407 1.28 8.30 19.51
N TYR A 408 2.33 7.69 18.97
CA TYR A 408 3.43 8.41 18.30
C TYR A 408 2.96 9.22 17.08
N CYS A 409 1.81 8.87 16.50
CA CYS A 409 1.25 9.56 15.34
C CYS A 409 0.32 10.73 15.69
N ASP A 410 -0.02 10.95 16.97
CA ASP A 410 -1.01 11.96 17.38
C ASP A 410 -0.63 13.37 16.91
N ASP A 411 0.64 13.75 17.05
CA ASP A 411 1.17 15.05 16.64
C ASP A 411 1.88 15.01 15.28
N CYS A 412 1.65 13.99 14.45
CA CYS A 412 2.31 13.84 13.17
C CYS A 412 1.46 14.35 12.02
N PHE A 413 1.92 15.37 11.31
CA PHE A 413 1.22 15.95 10.16
C PHE A 413 1.00 14.97 9.00
N CYS A 414 1.77 13.86 8.96
CA CYS A 414 1.64 12.79 7.95
C CYS A 414 0.64 11.71 8.33
N ARG A 415 0.06 11.74 9.53
CA ARG A 415 -0.72 10.61 10.08
C ARG A 415 -1.78 10.08 9.13
N TRP A 416 -2.46 10.97 8.41
CA TRP A 416 -3.54 10.61 7.48
C TRP A 416 -3.07 10.20 6.08
N HIS A 417 -1.78 10.29 5.80
CA HIS A 417 -1.19 9.94 4.51
C HIS A 417 -0.28 8.72 4.61
N CYS A 418 0.41 8.59 5.75
CA CYS A 418 1.23 7.44 6.12
C CYS A 418 0.39 6.35 6.81
N ALA A 419 -0.61 6.76 7.63
CA ALA A 419 -1.48 5.87 8.41
C ALA A 419 -0.73 4.89 9.31
N GLY A 420 0.32 5.37 10.00
CA GLY A 420 1.11 4.57 10.95
C GLY A 420 2.16 3.67 10.31
N ASP A 421 2.31 3.69 8.96
CA ASP A 421 3.24 2.86 8.20
C ASP A 421 2.95 1.33 8.30
N CYS A 422 3.83 0.50 7.76
CA CYS A 422 3.69 -0.94 7.66
C CYS A 422 3.83 -1.63 9.03
N ALA A 423 2.72 -2.15 9.57
CA ALA A 423 2.72 -2.82 10.87
C ALA A 423 3.70 -3.99 10.97
N ALA A 424 3.95 -4.73 9.87
CA ALA A 424 4.91 -5.82 9.84
C ALA A 424 6.37 -5.36 9.93
N LYS A 425 6.64 -4.07 9.70
CA LYS A 425 7.99 -3.49 9.78
C LYS A 425 8.19 -2.65 11.03
N VAL A 426 7.23 -1.76 11.33
CA VAL A 426 7.39 -0.80 12.43
C VAL A 426 6.98 -1.36 13.78
N LEU A 427 6.23 -2.46 13.80
CA LEU A 427 5.79 -3.14 15.04
C LEU A 427 6.42 -4.54 15.18
N ASP A 428 7.55 -4.79 14.52
CA ASP A 428 8.23 -6.08 14.64
C ASP A 428 8.75 -6.30 16.08
N GLY A 429 8.11 -7.24 16.78
CA GLY A 429 8.43 -7.57 18.15
C GLY A 429 7.99 -6.56 19.23
N ILE A 430 7.26 -5.48 18.87
CA ILE A 430 6.76 -4.49 19.84
C ILE A 430 5.25 -4.34 19.82
N ALA A 431 4.66 -3.86 20.90
CA ALA A 431 3.25 -3.50 20.97
C ALA A 431 2.98 -2.17 20.27
N LEU A 432 1.70 -1.92 19.94
CA LEU A 432 1.27 -0.71 19.24
C LEU A 432 1.61 0.56 20.02
N GLU A 433 1.44 0.52 21.33
CA GLU A 433 1.68 1.61 22.27
C GLU A 433 3.18 1.91 22.45
N GLU A 434 4.04 0.94 22.14
CA GLU A 434 5.50 1.06 22.24
C GLU A 434 6.13 1.65 20.97
N HIS A 435 5.34 1.86 19.90
CA HIS A 435 5.85 2.47 18.69
C HIS A 435 6.29 3.92 18.95
N HIS A 436 7.53 4.23 18.64
CA HIS A 436 8.17 5.54 18.86
C HIS A 436 8.90 6.06 17.61
N GLY A 437 8.49 5.58 16.44
CA GLY A 437 9.01 5.99 15.13
C GLY A 437 10.01 4.99 14.55
N SER A 438 10.31 5.19 13.28
CA SER A 438 11.26 4.40 12.50
C SER A 438 11.92 5.29 11.44
N VAL A 439 12.99 4.80 10.83
CA VAL A 439 13.64 5.47 9.67
C VAL A 439 12.65 5.76 8.52
N ARG A 440 11.59 4.96 8.40
CA ARG A 440 10.54 5.19 7.41
C ARG A 440 9.67 6.40 7.74
N CYS A 441 9.48 6.72 9.03
CA CYS A 441 8.79 7.93 9.45
C CYS A 441 9.49 9.20 8.97
N ASP A 442 10.83 9.22 8.99
CA ASP A 442 11.62 10.36 8.51
C ASP A 442 11.44 10.54 6.99
N ILE A 443 11.50 9.45 6.24
CA ILE A 443 11.25 9.45 4.79
C ILE A 443 9.83 9.96 4.52
N SER A 444 8.82 9.41 5.18
CA SER A 444 7.41 9.76 4.99
C SER A 444 7.14 11.25 5.26
N ARG A 445 7.69 11.79 6.36
CA ARG A 445 7.58 13.21 6.70
C ARG A 445 8.23 14.11 5.67
N ALA A 446 9.45 13.81 5.26
CA ALA A 446 10.17 14.61 4.29
C ALA A 446 9.50 14.62 2.91
N LEU A 447 9.03 13.46 2.43
CA LEU A 447 8.33 13.35 1.16
C LEU A 447 6.95 14.02 1.20
N THR A 448 6.20 13.85 2.29
CA THR A 448 4.89 14.51 2.45
C THR A 448 5.05 16.04 2.53
N LEU A 449 6.06 16.53 3.26
CA LEU A 449 6.36 17.98 3.29
C LEU A 449 6.65 18.53 1.89
N ASN A 450 7.48 17.83 1.11
CA ASN A 450 7.76 18.23 -0.28
C ASN A 450 6.48 18.25 -1.13
N GLN A 451 5.61 17.26 -1.00
CA GLN A 451 4.33 17.21 -1.73
C GLN A 451 3.41 18.40 -1.34
N ILE A 452 3.40 18.80 -0.05
CA ILE A 452 2.66 19.94 0.45
C ILE A 452 3.23 21.25 -0.14
N GLN A 453 4.56 21.43 -0.11
CA GLN A 453 5.24 22.60 -0.68
C GLN A 453 4.93 22.77 -2.18
N ARG A 454 5.01 21.68 -2.95
CA ARG A 454 4.68 21.70 -4.39
C ARG A 454 3.24 22.13 -4.68
N LYS A 455 2.29 21.79 -3.82
CA LYS A 455 0.90 22.25 -3.96
C LYS A 455 0.76 23.74 -3.70
N LEU A 456 1.61 24.34 -2.86
CA LEU A 456 1.66 25.79 -2.67
C LEU A 456 2.21 26.53 -3.90
N ASP A 457 3.23 25.94 -4.52
CA ASP A 457 3.90 26.54 -5.69
C ASP A 457 3.11 26.36 -6.98
N TRP A 458 2.14 25.42 -6.97
CA TRP A 458 1.29 25.19 -8.14
C TRP A 458 0.27 26.32 -8.29
N ARG A 459 0.42 27.13 -9.33
CA ARG A 459 -0.60 28.08 -9.79
C ARG A 459 -1.36 27.43 -10.94
N PRO A 460 -2.72 27.43 -10.93
CA PRO A 460 -3.47 27.06 -12.11
C PRO A 460 -2.94 27.91 -13.28
N THR A 461 -2.44 27.28 -14.32
CA THR A 461 -2.23 27.96 -15.59
C THR A 461 -3.62 28.37 -16.06
N ASP A 462 -3.86 29.67 -16.21
CA ASP A 462 -5.06 30.22 -16.82
C ASP A 462 -5.25 29.50 -18.17
N GLY A 463 -6.22 28.56 -18.20
CA GLY A 463 -6.61 27.80 -19.39
C GLY A 463 -7.61 28.54 -20.24
#